data_598c317a07e2d81740c19245c4fe42f5
#
_entry.id   598c317a07e2d81740c19245c4fe42f5
#
_cell.length_a   1.000
_cell.length_b   1.000
_cell.length_c   1.000
_cell.angle_alpha   90.00
_cell.angle_beta   90.00
_cell.angle_gamma   90.00
#
_symmetry.space_group_name_H-M   'P 1'
#
loop_
_entity.id
_entity.type
_entity.pdbx_description
1 polymer ?
#
loop_
_entity_poly.entity_id
_entity_poly.type
_entity_poly.pdbx_seq_one_letter_code
_entity_poly.pdbx_strand_id
1 'polypeptide(L)'
;PSADLPQLAVHALWWGWFPAFILSWDALPWVGRLAMCLLGWAICFWNYAVLHNHMHVSIARPPLAHWVVSRSLGMACGFPYRGYFIHHFNHHRYDDGPGDWGRRRPGERVFRYCLRSALTPWLWPYETLGQVWQWAKKKNQRLELAVDFLVVDGALLALIVWKPALGLAWWGVLLVTQFCIHWLNLAAHFETDSEQKDALGTTSYSAFYNRWFFNAGYHQAHHLKPQVPWYELPALTEELARTSRLRPELTTGLSPINPLWVARVVKRYSAKPCDRQTESKITSGTPTAVT
;
A
#
# COMPACT_ATOMS: atom_id res chain seq x y z
N PRO A 1 -5.09 -14.63 17.49
CA PRO A 1 -6.45 -14.50 18.00
C PRO A 1 -7.44 -14.97 16.96
N SER A 2 -8.66 -15.38 17.34
CA SER A 2 -9.73 -15.78 16.40
C SER A 2 -10.10 -14.65 15.42
N ALA A 3 -9.87 -13.41 15.81
CA ALA A 3 -10.05 -12.23 14.95
C ALA A 3 -9.15 -12.23 13.70
N ASP A 4 -8.02 -12.93 13.69
CA ASP A 4 -7.11 -12.99 12.54
C ASP A 4 -7.44 -14.14 11.56
N LEU A 5 -8.39 -15.03 11.90
CA LEU A 5 -8.78 -16.14 11.03
C LEU A 5 -9.21 -15.71 9.62
N PRO A 6 -9.98 -14.60 9.42
CA PRO A 6 -10.31 -14.14 8.07
C PRO A 6 -9.08 -13.77 7.24
N GLN A 7 -8.07 -13.15 7.85
CA GLN A 7 -6.82 -12.80 7.18
C GLN A 7 -6.01 -14.05 6.80
N LEU A 8 -5.93 -15.02 7.69
CA LEU A 8 -5.29 -16.31 7.43
C LEU A 8 -6.02 -17.07 6.31
N ALA A 9 -7.36 -17.01 6.28
CA ALA A 9 -8.14 -17.63 5.20
C ALA A 9 -7.85 -16.99 3.84
N VAL A 10 -7.78 -15.64 3.76
CA VAL A 10 -7.40 -14.94 2.53
C VAL A 10 -5.98 -15.34 2.09
N HIS A 11 -5.04 -15.42 3.02
CA HIS A 11 -3.69 -15.84 2.71
C HIS A 11 -3.60 -17.31 2.27
N ALA A 12 -4.43 -18.18 2.84
CA ALA A 12 -4.54 -19.58 2.41
C ALA A 12 -5.04 -19.74 0.97
N LEU A 13 -5.90 -18.82 0.47
CA LEU A 13 -6.30 -18.81 -0.94
C LEU A 13 -5.10 -18.63 -1.87
N TRP A 14 -4.12 -17.81 -1.51
CA TRP A 14 -2.90 -17.65 -2.28
C TRP A 14 -2.06 -18.94 -2.29
N TRP A 15 -1.93 -19.61 -1.14
CA TRP A 15 -1.22 -20.88 -1.04
C TRP A 15 -1.88 -22.01 -1.87
N GLY A 16 -3.20 -21.98 -2.04
CA GLY A 16 -3.90 -22.89 -2.95
C GLY A 16 -3.76 -22.50 -4.42
N TRP A 17 -3.94 -21.21 -4.70
CA TRP A 17 -3.95 -20.70 -6.08
C TRP A 17 -2.56 -20.73 -6.73
N PHE A 18 -1.50 -20.32 -6.04
CA PHE A 18 -0.18 -20.19 -6.65
C PHE A 18 0.41 -21.51 -7.17
N PRO A 19 0.40 -22.61 -6.39
CA PRO A 19 0.76 -23.91 -6.94
C PRO A 19 -0.15 -24.38 -8.08
N ALA A 20 -1.46 -24.17 -7.97
CA ALA A 20 -2.40 -24.51 -9.03
C ALA A 20 -2.10 -23.74 -10.31
N PHE A 21 -1.80 -22.44 -10.24
CA PHE A 21 -1.39 -21.60 -11.36
C PHE A 21 -0.16 -22.15 -12.07
N ILE A 22 0.87 -22.56 -11.32
CA ILE A 22 2.10 -23.12 -11.87
C ILE A 22 1.85 -24.49 -12.54
N LEU A 23 1.14 -25.38 -11.85
CA LEU A 23 0.95 -26.77 -12.28
C LEU A 23 -0.01 -26.91 -13.46
N SER A 24 -1.05 -26.05 -13.53
CA SER A 24 -2.06 -26.10 -14.59
C SER A 24 -1.69 -25.31 -15.85
N TRP A 25 -0.65 -24.46 -15.80
CA TRP A 25 -0.34 -23.48 -16.85
C TRP A 25 -0.30 -24.06 -18.26
N ASP A 26 0.40 -25.18 -18.45
CA ASP A 26 0.59 -25.78 -19.79
C ASP A 26 -0.69 -26.48 -20.29
N ALA A 27 -1.51 -26.99 -19.39
CA ALA A 27 -2.77 -27.67 -19.71
C ALA A 27 -3.91 -26.71 -20.05
N LEU A 28 -3.80 -25.43 -19.63
CA LEU A 28 -4.88 -24.45 -19.82
C LEU A 28 -4.81 -23.79 -21.20
N PRO A 29 -5.95 -23.61 -21.89
CA PRO A 29 -6.05 -22.73 -23.04
C PRO A 29 -5.81 -21.26 -22.61
N TRP A 30 -5.56 -20.37 -23.57
CA TRP A 30 -5.25 -18.95 -23.27
C TRP A 30 -6.32 -18.26 -22.40
N VAL A 31 -7.61 -18.56 -22.60
CA VAL A 31 -8.72 -18.03 -21.78
C VAL A 31 -8.61 -18.52 -20.33
N GLY A 32 -8.25 -19.80 -20.13
CA GLY A 32 -8.02 -20.36 -18.80
C GLY A 32 -6.81 -19.71 -18.10
N ARG A 33 -5.72 -19.46 -18.83
CA ARG A 33 -4.55 -18.75 -18.31
C ARG A 33 -4.91 -17.31 -17.91
N LEU A 34 -5.69 -16.61 -18.75
CA LEU A 34 -6.18 -15.26 -18.42
C LEU A 34 -7.06 -15.28 -17.17
N ALA A 35 -8.00 -16.22 -17.06
CA ALA A 35 -8.85 -16.38 -15.88
C ALA A 35 -8.03 -16.62 -14.61
N MET A 36 -6.99 -17.49 -14.68
CA MET A 36 -6.06 -17.71 -13.58
C MET A 36 -5.28 -16.45 -13.21
N CYS A 37 -4.85 -15.63 -14.18
CA CYS A 37 -4.19 -14.36 -13.91
C CYS A 37 -5.12 -13.36 -13.22
N LEU A 38 -6.38 -13.24 -13.67
CA LEU A 38 -7.38 -12.33 -13.07
C LEU A 38 -7.73 -12.78 -11.63
N LEU A 39 -7.92 -14.08 -11.41
CA LEU A 39 -8.13 -14.63 -10.08
C LEU A 39 -6.90 -14.37 -9.18
N GLY A 40 -5.70 -14.59 -9.71
CA GLY A 40 -4.46 -14.32 -9.01
C GLY A 40 -4.30 -12.86 -8.64
N TRP A 41 -4.60 -11.95 -9.55
CA TRP A 41 -4.63 -10.53 -9.24
C TRP A 41 -5.58 -10.20 -8.09
N ALA A 42 -6.81 -10.71 -8.10
CA ALA A 42 -7.77 -10.45 -7.04
C ALA A 42 -7.28 -10.99 -5.67
N ILE A 43 -6.74 -12.22 -5.65
CA ILE A 43 -6.18 -12.84 -4.43
C ILE A 43 -4.96 -12.04 -3.93
N CYS A 44 -4.04 -11.65 -4.81
CA CYS A 44 -2.83 -10.90 -4.44
C CYS A 44 -3.19 -9.49 -3.94
N PHE A 45 -4.12 -8.81 -4.60
CA PHE A 45 -4.60 -7.50 -4.18
C PHE A 45 -5.29 -7.55 -2.81
N TRP A 46 -6.04 -8.61 -2.54
CA TRP A 46 -6.65 -8.82 -1.21
C TRP A 46 -5.59 -9.14 -0.14
N ASN A 47 -4.56 -9.92 -0.49
CA ASN A 47 -3.43 -10.20 0.41
C ASN A 47 -2.64 -8.94 0.80
N TYR A 48 -2.73 -7.86 0.03
CA TYR A 48 -2.11 -6.59 0.43
C TYR A 48 -2.66 -6.06 1.76
N ALA A 49 -3.96 -6.11 1.99
CA ALA A 49 -4.54 -5.69 3.28
C ALA A 49 -4.06 -6.59 4.42
N VAL A 50 -3.86 -7.89 4.16
CA VAL A 50 -3.27 -8.83 5.14
C VAL A 50 -1.80 -8.49 5.40
N LEU A 51 -1.01 -8.23 4.36
CA LEU A 51 0.40 -7.83 4.47
C LEU A 51 0.54 -6.56 5.30
N HIS A 52 -0.25 -5.54 4.99
CA HIS A 52 -0.26 -4.26 5.69
C HIS A 52 -0.53 -4.44 7.19
N ASN A 53 -1.60 -5.16 7.54
CA ASN A 53 -1.95 -5.43 8.94
C ASN A 53 -0.88 -6.27 9.65
N HIS A 54 -0.31 -7.28 8.95
CA HIS A 54 0.74 -8.14 9.48
C HIS A 54 2.03 -7.38 9.84
N MET A 55 2.34 -6.31 9.11
CA MET A 55 3.49 -5.45 9.42
C MET A 55 3.33 -4.69 10.73
N HIS A 56 2.11 -4.27 11.07
CA HIS A 56 1.82 -3.54 12.30
C HIS A 56 1.56 -4.47 13.49
N VAL A 57 0.72 -5.48 13.27
CA VAL A 57 0.37 -6.48 14.29
C VAL A 57 0.43 -7.87 13.66
N SER A 58 1.48 -8.62 14.00
CA SER A 58 1.72 -9.93 13.39
C SER A 58 0.56 -10.91 13.62
N ILE A 59 0.03 -11.47 12.53
CA ILE A 59 -0.97 -12.54 12.55
C ILE A 59 -0.36 -13.92 12.84
N ALA A 60 0.97 -14.05 12.75
CA ALA A 60 1.73 -15.28 13.00
C ALA A 60 2.80 -15.01 14.08
N ARG A 61 2.59 -15.53 15.30
CA ARG A 61 3.44 -15.23 16.46
C ARG A 61 4.68 -16.13 16.59
N PRO A 62 4.61 -17.47 16.38
CA PRO A 62 5.80 -18.32 16.44
C PRO A 62 6.85 -17.86 15.41
N PRO A 63 8.14 -17.77 15.76
CA PRO A 63 9.16 -17.18 14.87
C PRO A 63 9.22 -17.80 13.48
N LEU A 64 9.14 -19.12 13.37
CA LEU A 64 9.12 -19.81 12.08
C LEU A 64 7.85 -19.48 11.27
N ALA A 65 6.68 -19.48 11.92
CA ALA A 65 5.42 -19.13 11.27
C ALA A 65 5.42 -17.66 10.80
N HIS A 66 5.92 -16.75 11.64
CA HIS A 66 6.12 -15.35 11.25
C HIS A 66 7.05 -15.24 10.04
N TRP A 67 8.17 -15.97 10.05
CA TRP A 67 9.13 -15.97 8.95
C TRP A 67 8.50 -16.45 7.64
N VAL A 68 7.74 -17.56 7.66
CA VAL A 68 7.06 -18.14 6.47
C VAL A 68 5.96 -17.21 5.98
N VAL A 69 5.07 -16.75 6.86
CA VAL A 69 3.93 -15.88 6.52
C VAL A 69 4.40 -14.55 5.94
N SER A 70 5.41 -13.93 6.54
CA SER A 70 5.96 -12.66 6.05
C SER A 70 6.45 -12.77 4.61
N ARG A 71 7.22 -13.81 4.29
CA ARG A 71 7.79 -14.01 2.96
C ARG A 71 6.76 -14.43 1.92
N SER A 72 5.83 -15.30 2.30
CA SER A 72 4.75 -15.68 1.39
C SER A 72 3.78 -14.51 1.11
N LEU A 73 3.51 -13.63 2.07
CA LEU A 73 2.80 -12.37 1.84
C LEU A 73 3.60 -11.45 0.93
N GLY A 74 4.92 -11.36 1.13
CA GLY A 74 5.82 -10.65 0.24
C GLY A 74 5.74 -11.17 -1.20
N MET A 75 5.78 -12.48 -1.40
CA MET A 75 5.61 -13.12 -2.71
C MET A 75 4.23 -12.82 -3.31
N ALA A 76 3.16 -12.92 -2.52
CA ALA A 76 1.80 -12.64 -2.98
C ALA A 76 1.63 -11.19 -3.47
N CYS A 77 2.33 -10.24 -2.86
CA CYS A 77 2.23 -8.82 -3.19
C CYS A 77 3.37 -8.30 -4.08
N GLY A 78 4.41 -9.11 -4.35
CA GLY A 78 5.58 -8.71 -5.13
C GLY A 78 6.51 -7.73 -4.41
N PHE A 79 6.56 -7.81 -3.07
CA PHE A 79 7.46 -7.00 -2.25
C PHE A 79 8.40 -7.90 -1.44
N PRO A 80 9.73 -7.70 -1.47
CA PRO A 80 10.60 -8.20 -0.41
C PRO A 80 10.09 -7.69 0.93
N TYR A 81 9.61 -8.61 1.81
CA TYR A 81 8.86 -8.23 3.01
C TYR A 81 9.59 -7.19 3.88
N ARG A 82 10.87 -7.43 4.20
CA ARG A 82 11.68 -6.49 5.00
C ARG A 82 11.89 -5.17 4.27
N GLY A 83 12.04 -5.20 2.96
CA GLY A 83 12.15 -3.99 2.14
C GLY A 83 10.90 -3.13 2.23
N TYR A 84 9.74 -3.75 2.06
CA TYR A 84 8.46 -3.06 2.17
C TYR A 84 8.15 -2.61 3.60
N PHE A 85 8.48 -3.42 4.61
CA PHE A 85 8.40 -3.04 6.02
C PHE A 85 9.15 -1.73 6.31
N ILE A 86 10.42 -1.64 5.89
CA ILE A 86 11.24 -0.45 6.07
C ILE A 86 10.63 0.76 5.36
N HIS A 87 10.19 0.57 4.12
CA HIS A 87 9.54 1.60 3.31
C HIS A 87 8.24 2.10 3.94
N HIS A 88 7.40 1.18 4.40
CA HIS A 88 6.10 1.49 5.00
C HIS A 88 6.24 2.24 6.34
N PHE A 89 7.20 1.85 7.20
CA PHE A 89 7.47 2.60 8.43
C PHE A 89 8.17 3.96 8.17
N ASN A 90 8.88 4.12 7.05
CA ASN A 90 9.30 5.44 6.59
C ASN A 90 8.08 6.29 6.20
N HIS A 91 7.10 5.71 5.49
CA HIS A 91 5.85 6.37 5.17
C HIS A 91 5.10 6.83 6.43
N HIS A 92 4.82 5.96 7.41
CA HIS A 92 4.22 6.35 8.70
C HIS A 92 4.99 7.42 9.48
N ARG A 93 6.28 7.54 9.25
CA ARG A 93 7.10 8.58 9.90
C ARG A 93 6.95 9.94 9.24
N TYR A 94 6.77 10.00 7.94
CA TYR A 94 6.81 11.23 7.15
C TYR A 94 5.51 11.56 6.43
N ASP A 95 4.55 10.62 6.35
CA ASP A 95 3.15 10.82 5.92
C ASP A 95 2.99 11.70 4.68
N ASP A 96 3.51 11.27 3.53
CA ASP A 96 3.58 12.02 2.26
C ASP A 96 4.42 13.33 2.32
N GLY A 97 5.06 13.62 3.44
CA GLY A 97 5.99 14.74 3.58
C GLY A 97 7.31 14.55 2.82
N PRO A 98 8.21 15.55 2.90
CA PRO A 98 9.47 15.55 2.13
C PRO A 98 10.39 14.36 2.40
N GLY A 99 10.28 13.71 3.57
CA GLY A 99 11.06 12.52 3.95
C GLY A 99 10.45 11.20 3.52
N ASP A 100 9.22 11.17 3.02
CA ASP A 100 8.54 9.97 2.58
C ASP A 100 9.06 9.54 1.19
N TRP A 101 9.61 8.34 1.13
CA TRP A 101 10.18 7.79 -0.11
C TRP A 101 9.11 7.40 -1.13
N GLY A 102 7.92 7.07 -0.65
CA GLY A 102 6.77 6.66 -1.47
C GLY A 102 5.90 7.81 -1.96
N ARG A 103 6.15 9.04 -1.52
CA ARG A 103 5.26 10.17 -1.83
C ARG A 103 5.09 10.44 -3.32
N ARG A 104 3.94 10.98 -3.67
CA ARG A 104 3.71 11.52 -5.00
C ARG A 104 4.55 12.78 -5.21
N ARG A 105 5.23 12.87 -6.34
CA ARG A 105 6.05 14.06 -6.68
C ARG A 105 5.15 15.25 -7.05
N PRO A 106 5.55 16.49 -6.77
CA PRO A 106 4.82 17.67 -7.22
C PRO A 106 4.55 17.62 -8.73
N GLY A 107 3.31 17.87 -9.16
CA GLY A 107 2.92 17.82 -10.57
C GLY A 107 2.82 16.42 -11.19
N GLU A 108 3.16 15.36 -10.47
CA GLU A 108 3.09 13.99 -10.98
C GLU A 108 1.62 13.55 -11.14
N ARG A 109 1.26 13.08 -12.34
CA ARG A 109 -0.09 12.56 -12.64
C ARG A 109 -0.31 11.22 -11.95
N VAL A 110 -1.54 10.92 -11.55
CA VAL A 110 -1.94 9.70 -10.84
C VAL A 110 -1.39 8.42 -11.49
N PHE A 111 -1.63 8.24 -12.79
CA PHE A 111 -1.16 7.05 -13.51
C PHE A 111 0.37 6.92 -13.45
N ARG A 112 1.10 8.01 -13.65
CA ARG A 112 2.57 8.01 -13.59
C ARG A 112 3.07 7.67 -12.18
N TYR A 113 2.44 8.21 -11.15
CA TYR A 113 2.74 7.87 -9.76
C TYR A 113 2.56 6.37 -9.50
N CYS A 114 1.37 5.83 -9.81
CA CYS A 114 1.06 4.42 -9.57
C CYS A 114 2.02 3.50 -10.35
N LEU A 115 2.30 3.81 -11.62
CA LEU A 115 3.21 3.01 -12.45
C LEU A 115 4.66 3.07 -11.94
N ARG A 116 5.17 4.27 -11.64
CA ARG A 116 6.51 4.44 -11.07
C ARG A 116 6.67 3.67 -9.77
N SER A 117 5.69 3.80 -8.88
CA SER A 117 5.73 3.13 -7.57
C SER A 117 5.59 1.62 -7.72
N ALA A 118 4.73 1.14 -8.62
CA ALA A 118 4.58 -0.29 -8.92
C ALA A 118 5.86 -0.92 -9.48
N LEU A 119 6.66 -0.18 -10.24
CA LEU A 119 7.92 -0.67 -10.81
C LEU A 119 9.11 -0.58 -9.85
N THR A 120 8.98 0.17 -8.75
CA THR A 120 10.07 0.39 -7.79
C THR A 120 10.74 -0.89 -7.28
N PRO A 121 10.05 -1.99 -6.94
CA PRO A 121 10.68 -3.22 -6.47
C PRO A 121 11.64 -3.87 -7.47
N TRP A 122 11.44 -3.63 -8.77
CA TRP A 122 12.21 -4.29 -9.85
C TRP A 122 13.18 -3.37 -10.60
N LEU A 123 13.05 -2.04 -10.43
CA LEU A 123 13.95 -1.06 -11.06
C LEU A 123 15.15 -0.75 -10.15
N TRP A 124 16.04 -1.74 -10.00
CA TRP A 124 17.32 -1.58 -9.32
C TRP A 124 18.37 -0.92 -10.26
N PRO A 125 19.22 0.00 -9.79
CA PRO A 125 19.34 0.61 -8.45
C PRO A 125 18.47 1.86 -8.29
N TYR A 126 17.25 1.69 -7.90
CA TYR A 126 16.35 2.82 -7.69
C TYR A 126 16.67 3.53 -6.37
N GLU A 127 16.47 4.85 -6.31
CA GLU A 127 16.79 5.67 -5.14
C GLU A 127 16.19 5.11 -3.84
N THR A 128 14.92 4.74 -3.88
CA THR A 128 14.20 4.15 -2.73
C THR A 128 14.85 2.86 -2.24
N LEU A 129 15.25 1.97 -3.14
CA LEU A 129 15.93 0.73 -2.77
C LEU A 129 17.30 1.00 -2.14
N GLY A 130 18.04 1.99 -2.65
CA GLY A 130 19.27 2.45 -2.03
C GLY A 130 19.08 2.94 -0.59
N GLN A 131 18.03 3.71 -0.35
CA GLN A 131 17.66 4.21 0.98
C GLN A 131 17.27 3.06 1.93
N VAL A 132 16.45 2.11 1.46
CA VAL A 132 16.08 0.88 2.21
C VAL A 132 17.32 0.08 2.57
N TRP A 133 18.25 -0.12 1.63
CA TRP A 133 19.50 -0.83 1.87
C TRP A 133 20.39 -0.14 2.91
N GLN A 134 20.55 1.18 2.85
CA GLN A 134 21.30 1.95 3.83
C GLN A 134 20.68 1.87 5.22
N TRP A 135 19.35 1.91 5.31
CA TRP A 135 18.64 1.75 6.56
C TRP A 135 18.87 0.34 7.15
N ALA A 136 18.72 -0.71 6.33
CA ALA A 136 18.97 -2.09 6.74
C ALA A 136 20.43 -2.29 7.20
N LYS A 137 21.40 -1.61 6.56
CA LYS A 137 22.79 -1.60 6.99
C LYS A 137 22.95 -1.03 8.40
N LYS A 138 22.34 0.12 8.69
CA LYS A 138 22.40 0.77 10.01
C LYS A 138 21.76 -0.08 11.12
N LYS A 139 20.76 -0.91 10.79
CA LYS A 139 20.04 -1.79 11.73
C LYS A 139 20.56 -3.22 11.77
N ASN A 140 21.64 -3.54 11.07
CA ASN A 140 22.19 -4.89 10.92
C ASN A 140 21.20 -5.92 10.35
N GLN A 141 20.34 -5.49 9.41
CA GLN A 141 19.26 -6.30 8.82
C GLN A 141 19.49 -6.60 7.33
N ARG A 142 20.73 -6.39 6.81
CA ARG A 142 21.04 -6.61 5.39
C ARG A 142 20.86 -8.05 4.94
N LEU A 143 21.22 -9.02 5.79
CA LEU A 143 21.07 -10.43 5.45
C LEU A 143 19.59 -10.80 5.32
N GLU A 144 18.76 -10.35 6.25
CA GLU A 144 17.31 -10.57 6.19
C GLU A 144 16.69 -9.94 4.94
N LEU A 145 17.07 -8.70 4.63
CA LEU A 145 16.64 -8.02 3.41
C LEU A 145 17.10 -8.77 2.14
N ALA A 146 18.34 -9.24 2.09
CA ALA A 146 18.85 -10.01 0.96
C ALA A 146 18.12 -11.34 0.78
N VAL A 147 17.80 -12.04 1.88
CA VAL A 147 17.00 -13.27 1.85
C VAL A 147 15.59 -12.98 1.30
N ASP A 148 14.97 -11.88 1.70
CA ASP A 148 13.65 -11.49 1.21
C ASP A 148 13.67 -11.18 -0.31
N PHE A 149 14.70 -10.51 -0.82
CA PHE A 149 14.90 -10.31 -2.26
C PHE A 149 15.10 -11.65 -2.99
N LEU A 150 15.90 -12.56 -2.43
CA LEU A 150 16.10 -13.88 -3.01
C LEU A 150 14.80 -14.69 -3.08
N VAL A 151 13.96 -14.60 -2.04
CA VAL A 151 12.68 -15.32 -2.01
C VAL A 151 11.70 -14.74 -3.02
N VAL A 152 11.55 -13.42 -3.11
CA VAL A 152 10.53 -12.79 -3.97
C VAL A 152 11.04 -12.65 -5.41
N ASP A 153 12.14 -11.93 -5.60
CA ASP A 153 12.63 -11.60 -6.95
C ASP A 153 13.39 -12.78 -7.55
N GLY A 154 14.09 -13.55 -6.73
CA GLY A 154 14.76 -14.79 -7.16
C GLY A 154 13.75 -15.86 -7.62
N ALA A 155 12.62 -16.04 -6.92
CA ALA A 155 11.57 -16.95 -7.36
C ALA A 155 10.92 -16.49 -8.67
N LEU A 156 10.66 -15.19 -8.83
CA LEU A 156 10.13 -14.61 -10.06
C LEU A 156 11.11 -14.84 -11.23
N LEU A 157 12.39 -14.55 -11.04
CA LEU A 157 13.43 -14.76 -12.05
C LEU A 157 13.56 -16.24 -12.41
N ALA A 158 13.52 -17.13 -11.43
CA ALA A 158 13.56 -18.57 -11.65
C ALA A 158 12.37 -19.04 -12.51
N LEU A 159 11.15 -18.52 -12.25
CA LEU A 159 9.98 -18.81 -13.09
C LEU A 159 10.13 -18.27 -14.51
N ILE A 160 10.66 -17.05 -14.69
CA ILE A 160 10.90 -16.46 -16.01
C ILE A 160 11.93 -17.31 -16.80
N VAL A 161 13.01 -17.75 -16.16
CA VAL A 161 14.05 -18.57 -16.80
C VAL A 161 13.51 -19.97 -17.13
N TRP A 162 12.75 -20.58 -16.22
CA TRP A 162 12.22 -21.94 -16.41
C TRP A 162 11.09 -21.99 -17.43
N LYS A 163 10.10 -21.09 -17.30
CA LYS A 163 8.91 -20.98 -18.17
C LYS A 163 8.60 -19.52 -18.45
N PRO A 164 9.20 -18.90 -19.47
CA PRO A 164 9.11 -17.45 -19.70
C PRO A 164 7.68 -16.91 -19.75
N ALA A 165 6.76 -17.59 -20.43
CA ALA A 165 5.36 -17.16 -20.53
C ALA A 165 4.65 -17.16 -19.16
N LEU A 166 4.89 -18.18 -18.34
CA LEU A 166 4.36 -18.29 -16.98
C LEU A 166 4.95 -17.20 -16.07
N GLY A 167 6.29 -17.05 -16.08
CA GLY A 167 6.98 -16.09 -15.25
C GLY A 167 6.60 -14.63 -15.59
N LEU A 168 6.47 -14.30 -16.89
CA LEU A 168 6.00 -12.99 -17.35
C LEU A 168 4.52 -12.76 -17.00
N ALA A 169 3.67 -13.78 -17.08
CA ALA A 169 2.28 -13.69 -16.64
C ALA A 169 2.20 -13.43 -15.13
N TRP A 170 3.01 -14.12 -14.31
CA TRP A 170 3.13 -13.89 -12.88
C TRP A 170 3.62 -12.46 -12.59
N TRP A 171 4.67 -12.01 -13.26
CA TRP A 171 5.15 -10.63 -13.13
C TRP A 171 4.06 -9.61 -13.48
N GLY A 172 3.28 -9.85 -14.55
CA GLY A 172 2.13 -9.03 -14.93
C GLY A 172 1.06 -8.95 -13.83
N VAL A 173 0.72 -10.09 -13.19
CA VAL A 173 -0.19 -10.14 -12.04
C VAL A 173 0.33 -9.27 -10.90
N LEU A 174 1.61 -9.39 -10.55
CA LEU A 174 2.25 -8.59 -9.51
C LEU A 174 2.28 -7.10 -9.86
N LEU A 175 2.60 -6.74 -11.11
CA LEU A 175 2.66 -5.35 -11.55
C LEU A 175 1.30 -4.66 -11.44
N VAL A 176 0.23 -5.33 -11.88
CA VAL A 176 -1.14 -4.81 -11.75
C VAL A 176 -1.56 -4.72 -10.28
N THR A 177 -1.21 -5.72 -9.48
CA THR A 177 -1.44 -5.71 -8.03
C THR A 177 -0.79 -4.49 -7.39
N GLN A 178 0.49 -4.25 -7.65
CA GLN A 178 1.22 -3.11 -7.10
C GLN A 178 0.69 -1.77 -7.58
N PHE A 179 0.29 -1.68 -8.86
CA PHE A 179 -0.37 -0.47 -9.37
C PHE A 179 -1.63 -0.15 -8.55
N CYS A 180 -2.47 -1.15 -8.29
CA CYS A 180 -3.70 -0.99 -7.49
C CYS A 180 -3.39 -0.66 -6.02
N ILE A 181 -2.34 -1.25 -5.44
CA ILE A 181 -1.87 -0.95 -4.08
C ILE A 181 -1.48 0.52 -3.95
N HIS A 182 -0.69 1.04 -4.88
CA HIS A 182 -0.27 2.44 -4.85
C HIS A 182 -1.43 3.40 -5.15
N TRP A 183 -2.42 2.95 -5.95
CA TRP A 183 -3.69 3.68 -6.06
C TRP A 183 -4.41 3.77 -4.71
N LEU A 184 -4.55 2.66 -3.96
CA LEU A 184 -5.19 2.69 -2.63
C LEU A 184 -4.46 3.61 -1.67
N ASN A 185 -3.11 3.56 -1.66
CA ASN A 185 -2.30 4.46 -0.84
C ASN A 185 -2.57 5.93 -1.19
N LEU A 186 -2.51 6.29 -2.47
CA LEU A 186 -2.81 7.65 -2.92
C LEU A 186 -4.22 8.12 -2.53
N ALA A 187 -5.21 7.23 -2.64
CA ALA A 187 -6.59 7.52 -2.30
C ALA A 187 -6.82 7.66 -0.79
N ALA A 188 -6.06 6.93 0.02
CA ALA A 188 -6.08 6.99 1.48
C ALA A 188 -5.36 8.24 2.04
N HIS A 189 -4.54 8.91 1.23
CA HIS A 189 -3.86 10.17 1.56
C HIS A 189 -4.37 11.35 0.72
N PHE A 190 -5.60 11.25 0.23
CA PHE A 190 -6.20 12.32 -0.57
C PHE A 190 -6.51 13.56 0.28
N GLU A 191 -5.98 14.72 -0.15
CA GLU A 191 -6.15 16.03 0.53
C GLU A 191 -5.59 16.07 1.98
N THR A 192 -4.71 15.14 2.37
CA THR A 192 -4.02 15.16 3.66
C THR A 192 -2.93 16.24 3.72
N ASP A 193 -2.52 16.59 4.93
CA ASP A 193 -1.46 17.55 5.18
C ASP A 193 -0.41 16.95 6.13
N SER A 194 0.76 16.65 5.59
CA SER A 194 1.88 16.04 6.34
C SER A 194 2.47 16.95 7.45
N GLU A 195 2.16 18.23 7.45
CA GLU A 195 2.59 19.16 8.49
C GLU A 195 1.67 19.13 9.72
N GLN A 196 0.45 18.61 9.56
CA GLN A 196 -0.55 18.49 10.61
C GLN A 196 -0.69 17.03 11.07
N LYS A 197 -0.28 16.74 12.31
CA LYS A 197 -0.25 15.37 12.87
C LYS A 197 -1.62 14.68 12.96
N ASP A 198 -2.71 15.38 12.84
CA ASP A 198 -4.08 14.86 12.85
C ASP A 198 -4.73 14.86 11.45
N ALA A 199 -3.97 15.20 10.41
CA ALA A 199 -4.43 15.25 9.02
C ALA A 199 -3.68 14.25 8.10
N LEU A 200 -3.28 13.08 8.64
CA LEU A 200 -2.34 12.15 8.01
C LEU A 200 -3.01 11.07 7.13
N GLY A 201 -4.31 10.97 7.11
CA GLY A 201 -5.03 9.99 6.32
C GLY A 201 -6.48 10.38 6.08
N THR A 202 -7.10 9.79 5.07
CA THR A 202 -8.53 9.93 4.77
C THR A 202 -9.30 8.73 5.29
N THR A 203 -10.33 8.95 6.11
CA THR A 203 -11.19 7.87 6.61
C THR A 203 -12.35 7.61 5.65
N SER A 204 -12.47 6.37 5.18
CA SER A 204 -13.62 5.86 4.43
C SER A 204 -14.54 5.05 5.33
N TYR A 205 -15.79 5.49 5.47
CA TYR A 205 -16.85 4.75 6.18
C TYR A 205 -17.58 3.74 5.28
N SER A 206 -17.09 3.45 4.08
CA SER A 206 -17.69 2.43 3.20
C SER A 206 -17.73 1.07 3.88
N ALA A 207 -18.91 0.58 4.23
CA ALA A 207 -19.08 -0.73 4.88
C ALA A 207 -18.55 -1.88 4.01
N PHE A 208 -18.76 -1.80 2.67
CA PHE A 208 -18.20 -2.77 1.73
C PHE A 208 -16.66 -2.79 1.81
N TYR A 209 -16.01 -1.63 1.72
CA TYR A 209 -14.56 -1.55 1.72
C TYR A 209 -13.97 -2.03 3.06
N ASN A 210 -14.51 -1.57 4.18
CA ASN A 210 -14.04 -1.96 5.50
C ASN A 210 -14.22 -3.46 5.78
N ARG A 211 -15.34 -4.04 5.35
CA ARG A 211 -15.57 -5.49 5.51
C ARG A 211 -14.55 -6.33 4.72
N TRP A 212 -14.29 -5.98 3.47
CA TRP A 212 -13.45 -6.79 2.59
C TRP A 212 -11.97 -6.49 2.68
N PHE A 213 -11.58 -5.30 3.13
CA PHE A 213 -10.18 -4.88 3.29
C PHE A 213 -9.80 -4.67 4.76
N PHE A 214 -10.40 -5.45 5.68
CA PHE A 214 -10.01 -5.51 7.09
C PHE A 214 -9.87 -4.12 7.72
N ASN A 215 -10.92 -3.30 7.61
CA ASN A 215 -11.00 -1.96 8.18
C ASN A 215 -9.91 -0.97 7.69
N ALA A 216 -9.29 -1.23 6.53
CA ALA A 216 -8.31 -0.33 5.93
C ALA A 216 -8.85 1.08 5.62
N GLY A 217 -10.17 1.25 5.59
CA GLY A 217 -10.80 2.56 5.42
C GLY A 217 -10.65 3.49 6.63
N TYR A 218 -10.43 2.99 7.83
CA TYR A 218 -10.21 3.82 9.04
C TYR A 218 -8.78 4.35 9.12
N HIS A 219 -8.32 4.99 8.04
CA HIS A 219 -6.91 5.27 7.80
C HIS A 219 -6.35 6.40 8.69
N GLN A 220 -7.16 7.43 9.06
CA GLN A 220 -6.73 8.43 10.04
C GLN A 220 -6.41 7.79 11.40
N ALA A 221 -7.31 6.93 11.90
CA ALA A 221 -7.12 6.23 13.17
C ALA A 221 -5.88 5.31 13.11
N HIS A 222 -5.67 4.64 11.96
CA HIS A 222 -4.51 3.81 11.72
C HIS A 222 -3.19 4.61 11.77
N HIS A 223 -3.10 5.77 11.11
CA HIS A 223 -1.90 6.62 11.16
C HIS A 223 -1.64 7.20 12.55
N LEU A 224 -2.69 7.55 13.30
CA LEU A 224 -2.54 8.06 14.67
C LEU A 224 -2.09 6.98 15.66
N LYS A 225 -2.52 5.73 15.50
CA LYS A 225 -2.18 4.60 16.39
C LYS A 225 -1.94 3.32 15.57
N PRO A 226 -0.85 3.22 14.81
CA PRO A 226 -0.62 2.11 13.86
C PRO A 226 -0.43 0.74 14.51
N GLN A 227 -0.15 0.69 15.82
CA GLN A 227 -0.03 -0.55 16.59
C GLN A 227 -1.39 -1.15 17.01
N VAL A 228 -2.52 -0.45 16.77
CA VAL A 228 -3.85 -0.96 17.08
C VAL A 228 -4.27 -1.98 16.02
N PRO A 229 -4.74 -3.18 16.43
CA PRO A 229 -5.14 -4.22 15.49
C PRO A 229 -6.31 -3.76 14.62
N TRP A 230 -6.35 -4.24 13.38
CA TRP A 230 -7.36 -3.88 12.39
C TRP A 230 -8.82 -3.98 12.88
N TYR A 231 -9.13 -4.98 13.72
CA TYR A 231 -10.48 -5.19 14.23
C TYR A 231 -10.89 -4.22 15.34
N GLU A 232 -9.95 -3.47 15.92
CA GLU A 232 -10.19 -2.41 16.89
C GLU A 232 -10.24 -1.00 16.28
N LEU A 233 -9.86 -0.85 15.01
CA LEU A 233 -9.87 0.46 14.33
C LEU A 233 -11.25 1.15 14.30
N PRO A 234 -12.39 0.43 14.14
CA PRO A 234 -13.70 1.08 14.23
C PRO A 234 -13.94 1.77 15.58
N ALA A 235 -13.71 1.07 16.68
CA ALA A 235 -13.89 1.61 18.03
C ALA A 235 -12.92 2.77 18.33
N LEU A 236 -11.66 2.65 17.88
CA LEU A 236 -10.69 3.73 17.97
C LEU A 236 -11.14 4.96 17.16
N THR A 237 -11.69 4.77 15.96
CA THR A 237 -12.18 5.87 15.12
C THR A 237 -13.33 6.62 15.81
N GLU A 238 -14.26 5.91 16.43
CA GLU A 238 -15.34 6.50 17.21
C GLU A 238 -14.82 7.29 18.43
N GLU A 239 -13.84 6.77 19.15
CA GLU A 239 -13.17 7.44 20.26
C GLU A 239 -12.50 8.76 19.79
N LEU A 240 -11.74 8.69 18.70
CA LEU A 240 -11.06 9.85 18.13
C LEU A 240 -12.04 10.92 17.63
N ALA A 241 -13.16 10.50 17.04
CA ALA A 241 -14.21 11.42 16.61
C ALA A 241 -14.87 12.13 17.81
N ARG A 242 -15.20 11.41 18.89
CA ARG A 242 -15.75 11.99 20.12
C ARG A 242 -14.81 12.98 20.82
N THR A 243 -13.53 12.77 20.70
CA THR A 243 -12.49 13.61 21.32
C THR A 243 -11.96 14.71 20.39
N SER A 244 -12.64 14.96 19.26
CA SER A 244 -12.25 15.94 18.22
C SER A 244 -10.80 15.78 17.73
N ARG A 245 -10.28 14.56 17.74
CA ARG A 245 -8.95 14.21 17.23
C ARG A 245 -8.99 13.64 15.82
N LEU A 246 -10.17 13.54 15.22
CA LEU A 246 -10.39 13.10 13.87
C LEU A 246 -10.81 14.31 13.02
N ARG A 247 -10.25 14.44 11.83
CA ARG A 247 -10.59 15.53 10.90
C ARG A 247 -11.82 15.15 10.09
N PRO A 248 -13.00 15.76 10.32
CA PRO A 248 -14.23 15.44 9.59
C PRO A 248 -14.12 15.69 8.09
N GLU A 249 -13.37 16.74 7.68
CA GLU A 249 -13.13 17.10 6.29
C GLU A 249 -12.35 16.04 5.50
N LEU A 250 -11.60 15.17 6.20
CA LEU A 250 -10.88 14.03 5.64
C LEU A 250 -11.68 12.73 5.78
N THR A 251 -13.01 12.80 5.79
CA THR A 251 -13.87 11.61 5.84
C THR A 251 -14.75 11.50 4.59
N THR A 252 -15.10 10.27 4.23
CA THR A 252 -15.98 9.98 3.10
C THR A 252 -16.79 8.71 3.33
N GLY A 253 -17.99 8.63 2.74
CA GLY A 253 -18.77 7.38 2.65
C GLY A 253 -18.35 6.50 1.46
N LEU A 254 -17.51 7.02 0.56
CA LEU A 254 -17.11 6.31 -0.65
C LEU A 254 -15.87 5.43 -0.40
N SER A 255 -15.83 4.26 -1.01
CA SER A 255 -14.61 3.45 -1.03
C SER A 255 -13.57 4.03 -1.99
N PRO A 256 -12.26 3.74 -1.79
CA PRO A 256 -11.20 4.16 -2.72
C PRO A 256 -11.37 3.62 -4.16
N ILE A 257 -12.14 2.55 -4.34
CA ILE A 257 -12.44 1.96 -5.65
C ILE A 257 -13.78 2.43 -6.23
N ASN A 258 -14.52 3.32 -5.54
CA ASN A 258 -15.76 3.87 -6.07
C ASN A 258 -15.45 4.82 -7.25
N PRO A 259 -16.13 4.68 -8.40
CA PRO A 259 -15.86 5.51 -9.59
C PRO A 259 -15.93 7.02 -9.34
N LEU A 260 -16.82 7.49 -8.47
CA LEU A 260 -16.93 8.91 -8.11
C LEU A 260 -15.69 9.37 -7.32
N TRP A 261 -15.20 8.53 -6.40
CA TRP A 261 -13.97 8.83 -5.65
C TRP A 261 -12.75 8.84 -6.59
N VAL A 262 -12.65 7.83 -7.45
CA VAL A 262 -11.60 7.75 -8.47
C VAL A 262 -11.59 9.02 -9.34
N ALA A 263 -12.75 9.43 -9.86
CA ALA A 263 -12.86 10.62 -10.68
C ALA A 263 -12.44 11.89 -9.92
N ARG A 264 -12.81 12.02 -8.63
CA ARG A 264 -12.43 13.15 -7.76
C ARG A 264 -10.91 13.22 -7.58
N VAL A 265 -10.27 12.12 -7.20
CA VAL A 265 -8.81 12.04 -6.98
C VAL A 265 -8.06 12.33 -8.29
N VAL A 266 -8.46 11.70 -9.41
CA VAL A 266 -7.83 11.92 -10.71
C VAL A 266 -7.98 13.38 -11.15
N LYS A 267 -9.17 13.97 -11.04
CA LYS A 267 -9.41 15.38 -11.37
C LYS A 267 -8.52 16.32 -10.58
N ARG A 268 -8.43 16.12 -9.25
CA ARG A 268 -7.62 16.95 -8.34
C ARG A 268 -6.15 16.94 -8.72
N TYR A 269 -5.59 15.75 -8.97
CA TYR A 269 -4.16 15.60 -9.30
C TYR A 269 -3.82 15.77 -10.77
N SER A 270 -4.82 15.93 -11.64
CA SER A 270 -4.64 16.29 -13.06
C SER A 270 -4.72 17.80 -13.30
N ALA A 271 -5.30 18.56 -12.38
CA ALA A 271 -5.31 20.02 -12.45
C ALA A 271 -3.86 20.54 -12.40
N LYS A 272 -3.52 21.51 -13.26
CA LYS A 272 -2.23 22.21 -13.16
C LYS A 272 -2.08 22.74 -11.72
N PRO A 273 -0.86 22.76 -11.15
CA PRO A 273 -0.66 23.42 -9.86
C PRO A 273 -1.21 24.84 -9.99
N CYS A 274 -2.29 25.13 -9.29
CA CYS A 274 -2.67 26.52 -9.06
C CYS A 274 -1.52 27.11 -8.24
N ASP A 275 -0.90 28.19 -8.71
CA ASP A 275 0.15 28.90 -8.00
C ASP A 275 -0.41 29.36 -6.64
N ARG A 276 -0.28 28.55 -5.61
CA ARG A 276 -0.65 28.94 -4.23
C ARG A 276 0.18 30.11 -3.70
N GLN A 277 1.17 30.56 -4.47
CA GLN A 277 1.93 31.78 -4.15
C GLN A 277 1.11 33.07 -4.37
N THR A 278 -0.02 33.02 -5.10
CA THR A 278 -0.84 34.20 -5.35
C THR A 278 -1.84 34.48 -4.23
N GLU A 279 -2.30 33.45 -3.50
CA GLU A 279 -3.26 33.66 -2.39
C GLU A 279 -2.61 34.15 -1.10
N SER A 280 -1.35 33.81 -0.83
CA SER A 280 -0.62 34.33 0.34
C SER A 280 -0.24 35.82 0.22
N LYS A 281 -0.21 36.36 -1.00
CA LYS A 281 0.07 37.82 -1.22
C LYS A 281 -1.15 38.70 -1.10
N ILE A 282 -2.37 38.15 -1.15
CA ILE A 282 -3.61 38.92 -1.03
C ILE A 282 -3.98 39.17 0.45
N THR A 283 -3.52 38.31 1.37
CA THR A 283 -3.81 38.41 2.81
C THR A 283 -2.77 39.22 3.60
N SER A 284 -1.65 39.61 2.99
CA SER A 284 -0.61 40.46 3.61
C SER A 284 -0.70 41.96 3.21
N GLY A 285 -1.91 42.44 2.94
CA GLY A 285 -2.17 43.85 2.77
C GLY A 285 -1.94 44.61 4.09
N THR A 286 -0.82 45.24 4.19
CA THR A 286 -0.43 46.16 5.29
C THR A 286 -1.51 47.20 5.52
N PRO A 287 -1.96 47.47 6.78
CA PRO A 287 -2.80 48.62 7.04
C PRO A 287 -1.92 49.88 6.88
N THR A 288 -2.23 50.69 5.90
CA THR A 288 -1.71 52.08 5.84
C THR A 288 -2.16 52.84 7.07
N ALA A 289 -1.18 53.25 7.87
CA ALA A 289 -1.40 54.21 8.95
C ALA A 289 -1.91 55.50 8.35
N VAL A 290 -3.08 55.97 8.80
CA VAL A 290 -3.59 57.30 8.58
C VAL A 290 -3.13 58.14 9.79
N THR A 291 -2.31 59.13 9.50
CA THR A 291 -1.91 60.22 10.40
C THR A 291 -3.07 61.08 10.81
#